data_5a244b71a61cdc22d4887bb51c445045
#
_entry.id   5a244b71a61cdc22d4887bb51c445045
#
_cell.length_a   1.000
_cell.length_b   1.000
_cell.length_c   1.000
_cell.angle_alpha   90.00
_cell.angle_beta   90.00
_cell.angle_gamma   90.00
#
_symmetry.space_group_name_H-M   'P 1'
#
loop_
_entity.id
_entity.type
_entity.pdbx_description
1 polymer ?
#
loop_
_entity_poly.entity_id
_entity_poly.type
_entity_poly.pdbx_seq_one_letter_code
_entity_poly.pdbx_strand_id
1 'polypeptide(L)'
;MKSLILATVTAAFLAASLPADQKIAPRRENQQQRIAQGVKSGQLTAGETAHLETKESRVNKEIRTDRAANGGKLTGAEKAQVNHQQNKMSRDIYKDKHNSAVQ
;
A
#
# COMPACT_ATOMS: atom_id res chain seq x y z
N MET A 1 -13.91 14.69 14.01
CA MET A 1 -12.50 14.50 13.64
C MET A 1 -11.87 13.32 14.34
N LYS A 2 -12.00 13.22 15.67
CA LYS A 2 -11.44 12.08 16.41
C LYS A 2 -12.08 10.77 15.98
N SER A 3 -13.36 10.77 15.66
CA SER A 3 -14.08 9.57 15.22
C SER A 3 -13.54 9.04 13.88
N LEU A 4 -13.06 9.92 13.00
CA LEU A 4 -12.49 9.51 11.72
C LEU A 4 -11.18 8.74 11.91
N ILE A 5 -10.34 9.19 12.85
CA ILE A 5 -9.09 8.52 13.17
C ILE A 5 -9.38 7.12 13.71
N LEU A 6 -10.36 7.03 14.59
CA LEU A 6 -10.75 5.76 15.18
C LEU A 6 -11.28 4.80 14.12
N ALA A 7 -12.08 5.29 13.19
CA ALA A 7 -12.60 4.47 12.09
C ALA A 7 -11.47 3.92 11.21
N THR A 8 -10.43 4.71 10.97
CA THR A 8 -9.28 4.29 10.19
C THR A 8 -8.55 3.12 10.85
N VAL A 9 -8.34 3.22 12.16
CA VAL A 9 -7.70 2.14 12.93
C VAL A 9 -8.52 0.87 12.88
N THR A 10 -9.83 0.99 13.03
CA THR A 10 -10.75 -0.15 12.96
C THR A 10 -10.69 -0.82 11.60
N ALA A 11 -10.68 -0.04 10.53
CA ALA A 11 -10.60 -0.57 9.17
C ALA A 11 -9.30 -1.36 8.95
N ALA A 12 -8.18 -0.85 9.43
CA ALA A 12 -6.89 -1.53 9.32
C ALA A 12 -6.89 -2.87 10.06
N PHE A 13 -7.51 -2.92 11.21
CA PHE A 13 -7.61 -4.15 12.00
C PHE A 13 -8.47 -5.19 11.29
N LEU A 14 -9.60 -4.77 10.73
CA LEU A 14 -10.50 -5.67 10.01
C LEU A 14 -9.85 -6.23 8.73
N ALA A 15 -8.93 -5.50 8.13
CA ALA A 15 -8.26 -5.94 6.91
C ALA A 15 -7.54 -7.27 7.09
N ALA A 16 -7.10 -7.61 8.31
CA ALA A 16 -6.39 -8.86 8.58
C ALA A 16 -7.26 -10.10 8.38
N SER A 17 -8.58 -9.97 8.52
CA SER A 17 -9.52 -11.09 8.41
C SER A 17 -10.26 -11.14 7.07
N LEU A 18 -10.00 -10.18 6.17
CA LEU A 18 -10.68 -10.11 4.88
C LEU A 18 -10.06 -11.06 3.86
N PRO A 19 -10.82 -11.53 2.85
CA PRO A 19 -10.26 -12.24 1.70
C PRO A 19 -9.22 -11.39 0.99
N ALA A 20 -8.29 -12.03 0.28
CA ALA A 20 -7.18 -11.35 -0.40
C ALA A 20 -7.63 -10.17 -1.26
N ASP A 21 -8.73 -10.33 -2.00
CA ASP A 21 -9.32 -9.33 -2.86
C ASP A 21 -9.73 -8.07 -2.09
N GLN A 22 -10.32 -8.25 -0.89
CA GLN A 22 -10.79 -7.16 -0.05
C GLN A 22 -9.68 -6.54 0.81
N LYS A 23 -8.50 -7.16 0.84
CA LYS A 23 -7.35 -6.63 1.57
C LYS A 23 -6.57 -5.58 0.77
N ILE A 24 -6.83 -5.47 -0.52
CA ILE A 24 -6.03 -4.63 -1.41
C ILE A 24 -6.10 -3.16 -0.99
N ALA A 25 -7.29 -2.60 -0.82
CA ALA A 25 -7.45 -1.19 -0.45
C ALA A 25 -6.91 -0.89 0.96
N PRO A 26 -7.23 -1.69 2.00
CA PRO A 26 -6.67 -1.44 3.33
C PRO A 26 -5.15 -1.54 3.37
N ARG A 27 -4.56 -2.47 2.61
CA ARG A 27 -3.09 -2.58 2.53
C ARG A 27 -2.48 -1.35 1.88
N ARG A 28 -3.10 -0.83 0.84
CA ARG A 28 -2.64 0.39 0.18
C ARG A 28 -2.68 1.57 1.14
N GLU A 29 -3.75 1.72 1.89
CA GLU A 29 -3.87 2.77 2.89
C GLU A 29 -2.80 2.64 3.96
N ASN A 30 -2.56 1.42 4.44
CA ASN A 30 -1.51 1.17 5.42
C ASN A 30 -0.13 1.55 4.87
N GLN A 31 0.15 1.18 3.63
CA GLN A 31 1.41 1.53 2.97
C GLN A 31 1.57 3.03 2.82
N GLN A 32 0.51 3.74 2.45
CA GLN A 32 0.53 5.20 2.34
C GLN A 32 0.78 5.86 3.69
N GLN A 33 0.17 5.36 4.75
CA GLN A 33 0.41 5.86 6.10
C GLN A 33 1.86 5.66 6.52
N ARG A 34 2.43 4.50 6.21
CA ARG A 34 3.83 4.20 6.53
C ARG A 34 4.78 5.12 5.77
N ILE A 35 4.48 5.40 4.51
CA ILE A 35 5.27 6.34 3.71
C ILE A 35 5.17 7.74 4.32
N ALA A 36 3.97 8.19 4.66
CA ALA A 36 3.76 9.50 5.27
C ALA A 36 4.51 9.63 6.58
N GLN A 37 4.48 8.60 7.42
CA GLN A 37 5.24 8.59 8.67
C GLN A 37 6.75 8.66 8.42
N GLY A 38 7.22 7.95 7.39
CA GLY A 38 8.62 7.98 7.00
C GLY A 38 9.08 9.37 6.58
N VAL A 39 8.25 10.07 5.81
CA VAL A 39 8.52 11.45 5.43
C VAL A 39 8.56 12.37 6.65
N LYS A 40 7.55 12.26 7.49
CA LYS A 40 7.40 13.13 8.67
C LYS A 40 8.53 12.93 9.66
N SER A 41 8.99 11.70 9.84
CA SER A 41 10.06 11.37 10.78
C SER A 41 11.46 11.55 10.21
N GLY A 42 11.59 11.85 8.92
CA GLY A 42 12.88 11.95 8.26
C GLY A 42 13.52 10.62 7.90
N GLN A 43 12.81 9.51 8.08
CA GLN A 43 13.33 8.18 7.73
C GLN A 43 13.37 7.95 6.21
N LEU A 44 12.53 8.65 5.46
CA LEU A 44 12.52 8.59 4.00
C LEU A 44 13.05 9.87 3.42
N THR A 45 13.95 9.74 2.45
CA THR A 45 14.41 10.88 1.65
C THR A 45 13.34 11.27 0.63
N ALA A 46 13.46 12.46 0.05
CA ALA A 46 12.55 12.89 -1.01
C ALA A 46 12.60 11.95 -2.21
N GLY A 47 13.80 11.48 -2.58
CA GLY A 47 13.96 10.54 -3.69
C GLY A 47 13.33 9.19 -3.41
N GLU A 48 13.50 8.67 -2.22
CA GLU A 48 12.88 7.41 -1.81
C GLU A 48 11.36 7.52 -1.81
N THR A 49 10.84 8.63 -1.29
CA THR A 49 9.40 8.88 -1.25
C THR A 49 8.82 8.90 -2.67
N ALA A 50 9.44 9.64 -3.58
CA ALA A 50 8.99 9.71 -4.97
C ALA A 50 9.02 8.34 -5.63
N HIS A 51 10.04 7.54 -5.36
CA HIS A 51 10.17 6.19 -5.92
C HIS A 51 9.09 5.25 -5.40
N LEU A 52 8.81 5.28 -4.09
CA LEU A 52 7.77 4.48 -3.48
C LEU A 52 6.39 4.88 -4.00
N GLU A 53 6.13 6.17 -4.12
CA GLU A 53 4.85 6.67 -4.65
C GLU A 53 4.64 6.26 -6.12
N THR A 54 5.70 6.25 -6.91
CA THR A 54 5.65 5.79 -8.30
C THR A 54 5.29 4.31 -8.38
N LYS A 55 5.89 3.48 -7.52
CA LYS A 55 5.58 2.05 -7.45
C LYS A 55 4.13 1.83 -7.05
N GLU A 56 3.67 2.55 -6.05
CA GLU A 56 2.29 2.47 -5.56
C GLU A 56 1.30 2.81 -6.68
N SER A 57 1.58 3.87 -7.43
CA SER A 57 0.78 4.31 -8.56
C SER A 57 0.67 3.24 -9.65
N ARG A 58 1.78 2.56 -9.94
CA ARG A 58 1.80 1.50 -10.95
C ARG A 58 0.92 0.33 -10.55
N VAL A 59 1.03 -0.11 -9.30
CA VAL A 59 0.21 -1.21 -8.79
C VAL A 59 -1.26 -0.84 -8.84
N ASN A 60 -1.61 0.37 -8.42
CA ASN A 60 -2.98 0.83 -8.42
C ASN A 60 -3.56 0.93 -9.83
N LYS A 61 -2.76 1.40 -10.79
CA LYS A 61 -3.17 1.46 -12.18
C LYS A 61 -3.43 0.08 -12.75
N GLU A 62 -2.54 -0.87 -12.46
CA GLU A 62 -2.68 -2.25 -12.91
C GLU A 62 -3.95 -2.88 -12.34
N ILE A 63 -4.23 -2.66 -11.07
CA ILE A 63 -5.46 -3.16 -10.43
C ILE A 63 -6.69 -2.61 -11.14
N ARG A 64 -6.73 -1.31 -11.40
CA ARG A 64 -7.87 -0.69 -12.08
C ARG A 64 -8.05 -1.23 -13.50
N THR A 65 -6.94 -1.40 -14.22
CA THR A 65 -6.96 -1.93 -15.58
C THR A 65 -7.48 -3.36 -15.61
N ASP A 66 -6.98 -4.20 -14.70
CA ASP A 66 -7.37 -5.60 -14.63
C ASP A 66 -8.85 -5.75 -14.24
N ARG A 67 -9.31 -4.95 -13.29
CA ARG A 67 -10.72 -4.94 -12.90
C ARG A 67 -11.63 -4.50 -14.03
N ALA A 68 -11.23 -3.47 -14.77
CA ALA A 68 -12.01 -2.99 -15.90
C ALA A 68 -12.15 -4.05 -16.98
N ALA A 69 -11.09 -4.84 -17.20
CA ALA A 69 -11.10 -5.93 -18.19
C ALA A 69 -11.97 -7.11 -17.75
N ASN A 70 -12.22 -7.29 -16.46
CA ASN A 70 -12.88 -8.46 -15.89
C ASN A 70 -14.19 -8.12 -15.16
N GLY A 71 -14.89 -7.08 -15.57
CA GLY A 71 -16.19 -6.72 -15.01
C GLY A 71 -16.13 -6.24 -13.55
N GLY A 72 -15.04 -5.61 -13.17
CA GLY A 72 -14.88 -5.04 -11.83
C GLY A 72 -14.19 -5.97 -10.83
N LYS A 73 -13.78 -7.15 -11.27
CA LYS A 73 -13.16 -8.15 -10.39
C LYS A 73 -11.78 -8.53 -10.91
N LEU A 74 -10.93 -9.01 -10.01
CA LEU A 74 -9.64 -9.59 -10.37
C LEU A 74 -9.78 -11.11 -10.49
N THR A 75 -9.05 -11.69 -11.44
CA THR A 75 -8.93 -13.15 -11.54
C THR A 75 -8.07 -13.66 -10.38
N GLY A 76 -8.10 -14.99 -10.15
CA GLY A 76 -7.26 -15.59 -9.13
C GLY A 76 -5.77 -15.34 -9.35
N ALA A 77 -5.32 -15.45 -10.60
CA ALA A 77 -3.92 -15.17 -10.94
C ALA A 77 -3.56 -13.71 -10.70
N GLU A 78 -4.46 -12.79 -11.05
CA GLU A 78 -4.25 -11.36 -10.84
C GLU A 78 -4.21 -11.01 -9.35
N LYS A 79 -5.07 -11.63 -8.54
CA LYS A 79 -5.03 -11.46 -7.08
C LYS A 79 -3.70 -11.89 -6.49
N ALA A 80 -3.18 -13.02 -6.94
CA ALA A 80 -1.89 -13.53 -6.49
C ALA A 80 -0.77 -12.56 -6.87
N GLN A 81 -0.81 -12.02 -8.08
CA GLN A 81 0.18 -11.06 -8.54
C GLN A 81 0.14 -9.77 -7.74
N VAL A 82 -1.05 -9.21 -7.52
CA VAL A 82 -1.23 -8.00 -6.70
C VAL A 82 -0.73 -8.24 -5.28
N ASN A 83 -1.08 -9.38 -4.69
CA ASN A 83 -0.62 -9.72 -3.36
C ASN A 83 0.91 -9.75 -3.29
N HIS A 84 1.56 -10.33 -4.29
CA HIS A 84 3.01 -10.37 -4.38
C HIS A 84 3.62 -8.96 -4.50
N GLN A 85 3.04 -8.14 -5.36
CA GLN A 85 3.48 -6.75 -5.55
C GLN A 85 3.32 -5.93 -4.28
N GLN A 86 2.20 -6.08 -3.58
CA GLN A 86 1.97 -5.36 -2.33
C GLN A 86 2.91 -5.83 -1.22
N ASN A 87 3.21 -7.14 -1.17
CA ASN A 87 4.19 -7.67 -0.23
C ASN A 87 5.57 -7.09 -0.50
N LYS A 88 5.96 -7.02 -1.76
CA LYS A 88 7.24 -6.43 -2.16
C LYS A 88 7.27 -4.94 -1.80
N MET A 89 6.18 -4.23 -2.05
CA MET A 89 6.06 -2.81 -1.73
C MET A 89 6.23 -2.57 -0.22
N SER A 90 5.60 -3.42 0.60
CA SER A 90 5.74 -3.32 2.06
C SER A 90 7.19 -3.52 2.51
N ARG A 91 7.90 -4.45 1.87
CA ARG A 91 9.33 -4.66 2.15
C ARG A 91 10.18 -3.47 1.72
N ASP A 92 9.87 -2.89 0.56
CA ASP A 92 10.60 -1.73 0.06
C ASP A 92 10.43 -0.53 0.99
N ILE A 93 9.21 -0.30 1.47
CA ILE A 93 8.95 0.76 2.45
C ILE A 93 9.78 0.52 3.71
N TYR A 94 9.78 -0.71 4.21
CA TYR A 94 10.55 -1.04 5.41
C TYR A 94 12.04 -0.79 5.19
N LYS A 95 12.58 -1.27 4.08
CA LYS A 95 14.02 -1.11 3.78
C LYS A 95 14.40 0.35 3.68
N ASP A 96 13.59 1.14 2.98
CA ASP A 96 13.90 2.55 2.78
C ASP A 96 13.82 3.35 4.08
N LYS A 97 12.92 2.95 4.98
CA LYS A 97 12.80 3.60 6.30
C LYS A 97 13.91 3.19 7.27
N HIS A 98 14.58 2.06 7.04
CA HIS A 98 15.57 1.49 7.96
C HIS A 98 16.98 1.44 7.38
N ASN A 99 17.22 2.10 6.25
CA ASN A 99 18.56 2.22 5.70
C ASN A 99 19.28 3.44 6.32
N SER A 100 20.54 3.65 5.91
CA SER A 100 21.34 4.75 6.42
C SER A 100 21.07 6.08 5.72
N ALA A 101 20.26 6.10 4.66
CA ALA A 101 19.91 7.32 3.95
C ALA A 101 18.83 8.07 4.74
N VAL A 102 19.09 9.33 5.07
CA VAL A 102 18.15 10.18 5.81
C VAL A 102 18.12 11.54 5.16
N GLN A 103 17.04 12.26 5.45
CA GLN A 103 16.90 13.63 4.96
C GLN A 103 17.97 14.57 5.51
#